data_551e1a8ed4d3884435e81220dc57b2c2
#
_entry.id   551e1a8ed4d3884435e81220dc57b2c2
#
_cell.length_a   1.000
_cell.length_b   1.000
_cell.length_c   1.000
_cell.angle_alpha   90.00
_cell.angle_beta   90.00
_cell.angle_gamma   90.00
#
_symmetry.space_group_name_H-M   'P 1'
#
loop_
_entity.id
_entity.type
_entity.pdbx_description
1 polymer ?
#
loop_
_entity_poly.entity_id
_entity_poly.type
_entity_poly.pdbx_seq_one_letter_code
_entity_poly.pdbx_strand_id
1 'polypeptide(L)'
;MADALDRTDHLAAPDEPELVRSPATRYVAVLGAGAPGTDEYYRKMLLVAEIAGSLPPDPASPDRSVVEGQYWYPEDSAPVGIADFYSVHPVTTLSYRLMVAVGSGTTPDDVAAARAASPSDIADDRLEVFDLPAQAVVQVMHHGPFSGELATLDRLGRFAAGEGVARSGPHREVYLDAYTRDTPQDTLRTILRDPVA
;
A
#
# COMPACT_ATOMS: atom_id res chain seq x y z
N MET A 1 -25.87 3.97 3.70
CA MET A 1 -24.51 3.80 3.16
C MET A 1 -24.47 4.57 1.84
N ALA A 2 -23.60 5.59 1.72
CA ALA A 2 -23.41 6.23 0.43
C ALA A 2 -22.93 5.19 -0.58
N ASP A 3 -23.46 5.20 -1.80
CA ASP A 3 -22.99 4.33 -2.87
C ASP A 3 -21.57 4.79 -3.25
N ALA A 4 -20.56 3.95 -2.94
CA ALA A 4 -19.19 4.21 -3.33
C ALA A 4 -19.10 4.22 -4.88
N LEU A 5 -18.47 5.27 -5.42
CA LEU A 5 -18.25 5.38 -6.86
C LEU A 5 -17.18 4.36 -7.30
N ASP A 6 -17.41 3.66 -8.41
CA ASP A 6 -16.38 2.81 -8.99
C ASP A 6 -15.21 3.65 -9.50
N ARG A 7 -14.01 3.32 -9.06
CA ARG A 7 -12.78 3.95 -9.53
C ARG A 7 -11.98 2.95 -10.36
N THR A 8 -11.79 3.29 -11.61
CA THR A 8 -11.00 2.47 -12.55
C THR A 8 -9.52 2.87 -12.56
N ASP A 9 -9.22 4.13 -12.22
CA ASP A 9 -7.84 4.60 -12.06
C ASP A 9 -7.35 4.28 -10.65
N HIS A 10 -6.60 3.21 -10.55
CA HIS A 10 -6.04 2.70 -9.31
C HIS A 10 -5.03 3.65 -8.66
N LEU A 11 -4.33 4.44 -9.46
CA LEU A 11 -3.24 5.32 -9.04
C LEU A 11 -3.68 6.79 -8.90
N ALA A 12 -4.97 7.05 -8.78
CA ALA A 12 -5.50 8.40 -8.59
C ALA A 12 -6.29 8.53 -7.30
N ALA A 13 -6.13 9.67 -6.64
CA ALA A 13 -6.96 10.15 -5.55
C ALA A 13 -6.99 11.68 -5.58
N PRO A 14 -8.09 12.34 -5.18
CA PRO A 14 -8.12 13.78 -5.02
C PRO A 14 -7.45 14.24 -3.72
N ASP A 15 -7.21 15.54 -3.61
CA ASP A 15 -6.70 16.17 -2.40
C ASP A 15 -7.74 16.21 -1.26
N GLU A 16 -9.02 16.12 -1.58
CA GLU A 16 -10.11 15.98 -0.61
C GLU A 16 -10.48 14.49 -0.45
N PRO A 17 -10.79 14.05 0.78
CA PRO A 17 -11.20 12.67 1.02
C PRO A 17 -12.41 12.25 0.18
N GLU A 18 -12.41 11.03 -0.31
CA GLU A 18 -13.52 10.42 -1.04
C GLU A 18 -13.81 8.98 -0.59
N LEU A 19 -15.04 8.54 -0.77
CA LEU A 19 -15.48 7.15 -0.59
C LEU A 19 -15.70 6.54 -1.97
N VAL A 20 -14.90 5.54 -2.33
CA VAL A 20 -14.92 4.90 -3.66
C VAL A 20 -14.79 3.39 -3.54
N ARG A 21 -15.03 2.69 -4.64
CA ARG A 21 -14.74 1.27 -4.78
C ARG A 21 -13.43 1.11 -5.55
N SER A 22 -12.39 0.62 -4.88
CA SER A 22 -11.13 0.29 -5.54
C SER A 22 -11.29 -1.01 -6.35
N PRO A 23 -10.61 -1.13 -7.52
CA PRO A 23 -10.69 -2.33 -8.34
C PRO A 23 -10.02 -3.54 -7.69
N ALA A 24 -10.41 -4.74 -8.13
CA ALA A 24 -9.63 -5.94 -7.83
C ALA A 24 -8.29 -5.86 -8.55
N THR A 25 -7.21 -6.15 -7.85
CA THR A 25 -5.84 -6.01 -8.37
C THR A 25 -4.99 -7.20 -7.93
N ARG A 26 -4.20 -7.74 -8.84
CA ARG A 26 -3.19 -8.77 -8.55
C ARG A 26 -1.82 -8.15 -8.36
N TYR A 27 -1.09 -8.65 -7.38
CA TYR A 27 0.24 -8.15 -6.98
C TYR A 27 1.27 -9.26 -6.93
N VAL A 28 2.52 -8.91 -7.16
CA VAL A 28 3.64 -9.59 -6.53
C VAL A 28 3.93 -8.87 -5.21
N ALA A 29 4.16 -9.62 -4.14
CA ALA A 29 4.26 -9.07 -2.80
C ALA A 29 5.33 -9.75 -1.95
N VAL A 30 5.81 -9.02 -0.93
CA VAL A 30 6.72 -9.51 0.11
C VAL A 30 6.23 -9.06 1.48
N LEU A 31 6.25 -9.97 2.45
CA LEU A 31 5.89 -9.67 3.84
C LEU A 31 7.10 -9.18 4.63
N GLY A 32 6.81 -8.34 5.62
CA GLY A 32 7.80 -7.85 6.57
C GLY A 32 7.17 -7.45 7.90
N ALA A 33 8.01 -7.14 8.86
CA ALA A 33 7.60 -6.67 10.18
C ALA A 33 8.55 -5.58 10.69
N GLY A 34 8.05 -4.74 11.59
CA GLY A 34 8.79 -3.62 12.15
C GLY A 34 8.43 -2.27 11.54
N ALA A 35 9.17 -1.24 11.93
CA ALA A 35 8.94 0.11 11.44
C ALA A 35 9.27 0.26 9.96
N PRO A 36 8.42 0.97 9.17
CA PRO A 36 8.81 1.46 7.85
C PRO A 36 10.09 2.31 7.91
N GLY A 37 10.81 2.39 6.79
CA GLY A 37 12.03 3.21 6.69
C GLY A 37 13.30 2.57 7.24
N THR A 38 13.27 1.32 7.69
CA THR A 38 14.48 0.55 8.04
C THR A 38 15.21 0.05 6.81
N ASP A 39 16.48 -0.38 6.95
CA ASP A 39 17.25 -0.96 5.83
C ASP A 39 16.54 -2.18 5.25
N GLU A 40 15.94 -3.01 6.09
CA GLU A 40 15.19 -4.17 5.66
C GLU A 40 13.94 -3.78 4.86
N TYR A 41 13.23 -2.75 5.32
CA TYR A 41 12.06 -2.21 4.60
C TYR A 41 12.44 -1.76 3.18
N TYR A 42 13.50 -0.96 3.03
CA TYR A 42 13.94 -0.49 1.72
C TYR A 42 14.46 -1.63 0.84
N ARG A 43 15.17 -2.61 1.39
CA ARG A 43 15.58 -3.79 0.63
C ARG A 43 14.39 -4.57 0.06
N LYS A 44 13.35 -4.78 0.87
CA LYS A 44 12.11 -5.45 0.42
C LYS A 44 11.38 -4.64 -0.65
N MET A 45 11.33 -3.31 -0.49
CA MET A 45 10.75 -2.42 -1.50
C MET A 45 11.47 -2.54 -2.85
N LEU A 46 12.80 -2.51 -2.84
CA LEU A 46 13.60 -2.67 -4.05
C LEU A 46 13.41 -4.06 -4.68
N LEU A 47 13.39 -5.11 -3.87
CA LEU A 47 13.19 -6.48 -4.34
C LEU A 47 11.84 -6.63 -5.05
N VAL A 48 10.74 -6.21 -4.42
CA VAL A 48 9.41 -6.37 -5.01
C VAL A 48 9.26 -5.57 -6.31
N ALA A 49 9.86 -4.37 -6.39
CA ALA A 49 9.87 -3.55 -7.60
C ALA A 49 10.71 -4.19 -8.72
N GLU A 50 11.87 -4.76 -8.39
CA GLU A 50 12.74 -5.47 -9.35
C GLU A 50 12.02 -6.68 -9.94
N ILE A 51 11.39 -7.51 -9.10
CA ILE A 51 10.66 -8.69 -9.57
C ILE A 51 9.47 -8.30 -10.42
N ALA A 52 8.67 -7.31 -9.99
CA ALA A 52 7.56 -6.79 -10.78
C ALA A 52 7.99 -6.26 -12.16
N GLY A 53 9.18 -5.65 -12.23
CA GLY A 53 9.78 -5.19 -13.48
C GLY A 53 9.96 -6.27 -14.54
N SER A 54 10.06 -7.53 -14.14
CA SER A 54 10.23 -8.71 -15.01
C SER A 54 8.92 -9.41 -15.35
N LEU A 55 7.81 -9.00 -14.74
CA LEU A 55 6.48 -9.60 -14.91
C LEU A 55 5.60 -8.74 -15.85
N PRO A 56 4.54 -9.29 -16.46
CA PRO A 56 3.56 -8.50 -17.21
C PRO A 56 2.92 -7.44 -16.31
N PRO A 57 2.77 -6.18 -16.78
CA PRO A 57 2.13 -5.12 -15.99
C PRO A 57 0.62 -5.33 -15.86
N ASP A 58 0.03 -4.77 -14.81
CA ASP A 58 -1.41 -4.56 -14.76
C ASP A 58 -1.77 -3.40 -15.72
N PRO A 59 -2.71 -3.56 -16.66
CA PRO A 59 -3.15 -2.49 -17.54
C PRO A 59 -3.74 -1.27 -16.81
N ALA A 60 -4.36 -1.46 -15.62
CA ALA A 60 -4.90 -0.39 -14.78
C ALA A 60 -3.83 0.29 -13.92
N SER A 61 -2.65 -0.32 -13.80
CA SER A 61 -1.50 0.19 -13.04
C SER A 61 -0.21 -0.10 -13.81
N PRO A 62 -0.01 0.54 -14.97
CA PRO A 62 1.09 0.21 -15.87
C PRO A 62 2.46 0.68 -15.35
N ASP A 63 2.49 1.59 -14.39
CA ASP A 63 3.72 2.09 -13.79
C ASP A 63 4.21 1.10 -12.72
N ARG A 64 5.21 0.30 -13.09
CA ARG A 64 5.85 -0.71 -12.25
C ARG A 64 6.77 -0.13 -11.17
N SER A 65 6.99 1.19 -11.17
CA SER A 65 7.76 1.87 -10.13
C SER A 65 6.92 2.18 -8.90
N VAL A 66 5.59 2.10 -9.02
CA VAL A 66 4.67 2.35 -7.92
C VAL A 66 4.64 1.15 -6.99
N VAL A 67 5.21 1.32 -5.82
CA VAL A 67 5.12 0.35 -4.73
C VAL A 67 3.95 0.74 -3.83
N GLU A 68 3.26 -0.26 -3.33
CA GLU A 68 2.18 -0.10 -2.35
C GLU A 68 2.54 -0.81 -1.05
N GLY A 69 2.17 -0.23 0.06
CA GLY A 69 2.29 -0.83 1.38
C GLY A 69 0.92 -1.12 1.99
N GLN A 70 0.71 -2.31 2.53
CA GLN A 70 -0.36 -2.60 3.48
C GLN A 70 0.26 -2.74 4.86
N TYR A 71 -0.38 -2.14 5.88
CA TYR A 71 0.11 -2.10 7.25
C TYR A 71 -0.97 -2.53 8.22
N TRP A 72 -0.59 -3.34 9.20
CA TRP A 72 -1.50 -3.77 10.26
C TRP A 72 -0.72 -4.06 11.57
N TYR A 73 -1.40 -3.91 12.68
CA TYR A 73 -0.90 -4.32 13.99
C TYR A 73 -1.28 -5.78 14.28
N PRO A 74 -0.60 -6.47 15.22
CA PRO A 74 -0.98 -7.82 15.66
C PRO A 74 -2.46 -7.91 16.04
N GLU A 75 -3.07 -9.08 15.82
CA GLU A 75 -4.51 -9.30 16.04
C GLU A 75 -4.96 -9.09 17.50
N ASP A 76 -4.06 -9.29 18.45
CA ASP A 76 -4.28 -9.06 19.88
C ASP A 76 -4.13 -7.60 20.31
N SER A 77 -3.76 -6.71 19.40
CA SER A 77 -3.68 -5.28 19.66
C SER A 77 -5.06 -4.65 19.75
N ALA A 78 -5.19 -3.59 20.55
CA ALA A 78 -6.41 -2.79 20.56
C ALA A 78 -6.73 -2.27 19.16
N PRO A 79 -8.01 -2.25 18.74
CA PRO A 79 -8.40 -1.71 17.45
C PRO A 79 -7.93 -0.26 17.26
N VAL A 80 -7.47 0.06 16.06
CA VAL A 80 -6.97 1.39 15.67
C VAL A 80 -7.85 1.95 14.58
N GLY A 81 -8.27 3.20 14.70
CA GLY A 81 -9.02 3.92 13.68
C GLY A 81 -8.14 4.37 12.51
N ILE A 82 -8.72 5.12 11.57
CA ILE A 82 -7.97 5.73 10.47
C ILE A 82 -7.11 6.88 10.99
N ALA A 83 -7.73 7.80 11.74
CA ALA A 83 -7.09 9.03 12.21
C ALA A 83 -5.86 8.79 13.10
N ASP A 84 -5.86 7.72 13.86
CA ASP A 84 -4.88 7.41 14.89
C ASP A 84 -4.03 6.18 14.56
N PHE A 85 -4.00 5.78 13.29
CA PHE A 85 -3.33 4.54 12.87
C PHE A 85 -1.88 4.47 13.34
N TYR A 86 -1.11 5.53 13.21
CA TYR A 86 0.30 5.56 13.62
C TYR A 86 0.57 6.12 15.02
N SER A 87 -0.46 6.45 15.80
CA SER A 87 -0.30 7.11 17.10
C SER A 87 -0.66 6.27 18.33
N VAL A 88 -1.40 5.17 18.15
CA VAL A 88 -1.87 4.33 19.28
C VAL A 88 -0.86 3.26 19.68
N HIS A 89 -0.25 2.60 18.70
CA HIS A 89 0.71 1.53 18.95
C HIS A 89 2.11 1.89 18.42
N PRO A 90 3.18 1.30 18.97
CA PRO A 90 4.52 1.50 18.46
C PRO A 90 4.62 0.98 17.01
N VAL A 91 5.09 1.80 16.08
CA VAL A 91 5.28 1.42 14.66
C VAL A 91 6.27 0.26 14.47
N THR A 92 7.10 -0.02 15.48
CA THR A 92 8.01 -1.16 15.51
C THR A 92 7.29 -2.51 15.65
N THR A 93 6.00 -2.51 16.00
CA THR A 93 5.17 -3.73 16.11
C THR A 93 4.33 -3.97 14.86
N LEU A 94 4.42 -3.10 13.85
CA LEU A 94 3.71 -3.29 12.59
C LEU A 94 4.15 -4.55 11.87
N SER A 95 3.19 -5.20 11.24
CA SER A 95 3.43 -6.07 10.09
C SER A 95 3.08 -5.32 8.82
N TYR A 96 3.78 -5.62 7.75
CA TYR A 96 3.51 -4.97 6.46
C TYR A 96 3.63 -5.95 5.29
N ARG A 97 2.95 -5.63 4.20
CA ARG A 97 3.12 -6.21 2.88
C ARG A 97 3.49 -5.10 1.92
N LEU A 98 4.67 -5.22 1.29
CA LEU A 98 5.05 -4.37 0.16
C LEU A 98 4.71 -5.10 -1.11
N MET A 99 4.10 -4.40 -2.08
CA MET A 99 3.55 -5.03 -3.26
C MET A 99 3.58 -4.10 -4.46
N VAL A 100 3.64 -4.68 -5.66
CA VAL A 100 3.54 -3.98 -6.95
C VAL A 100 2.51 -4.69 -7.80
N ALA A 101 1.62 -3.93 -8.44
CA ALA A 101 0.59 -4.47 -9.31
C ALA A 101 1.18 -5.15 -10.54
N VAL A 102 0.66 -6.33 -10.88
CA VAL A 102 1.07 -7.14 -12.02
C VAL A 102 -0.13 -7.63 -12.81
N GLY A 103 0.08 -8.07 -14.04
CA GLY A 103 -0.98 -8.59 -14.89
C GLY A 103 -1.76 -9.72 -14.21
N SER A 104 -3.08 -9.75 -14.40
CA SER A 104 -3.99 -10.70 -13.75
C SER A 104 -3.69 -12.18 -14.08
N GLY A 105 -2.93 -12.45 -15.14
CA GLY A 105 -2.46 -13.78 -15.52
C GLY A 105 -1.16 -14.23 -14.82
N THR A 106 -0.50 -13.38 -14.05
CA THR A 106 0.75 -13.71 -13.35
C THR A 106 0.52 -14.87 -12.37
N THR A 107 1.38 -15.88 -12.45
CA THR A 107 1.30 -17.08 -11.62
C THR A 107 2.43 -17.13 -10.57
N PRO A 108 2.33 -17.96 -9.53
CA PRO A 108 3.45 -18.21 -8.60
C PRO A 108 4.71 -18.71 -9.30
N ASP A 109 4.57 -19.50 -10.39
CA ASP A 109 5.71 -20.01 -11.15
C ASP A 109 6.42 -18.88 -11.91
N ASP A 110 5.67 -17.90 -12.45
CA ASP A 110 6.27 -16.70 -13.08
C ASP A 110 7.08 -15.90 -12.06
N VAL A 111 6.55 -15.71 -10.86
CA VAL A 111 7.25 -15.02 -9.76
C VAL A 111 8.50 -15.79 -9.35
N ALA A 112 8.43 -17.12 -9.23
CA ALA A 112 9.57 -17.95 -8.90
C ALA A 112 10.65 -17.89 -10.00
N ALA A 113 10.27 -17.90 -11.27
CA ALA A 113 11.19 -17.76 -12.40
C ALA A 113 11.86 -16.37 -12.42
N ALA A 114 11.08 -15.30 -12.22
CA ALA A 114 11.59 -13.94 -12.12
C ALA A 114 12.58 -13.80 -10.94
N ARG A 115 12.25 -14.41 -9.79
CA ARG A 115 13.14 -14.42 -8.62
C ARG A 115 14.44 -15.16 -8.89
N ALA A 116 14.39 -16.31 -9.55
CA ALA A 116 15.59 -17.10 -9.89
C ALA A 116 16.50 -16.37 -10.90
N ALA A 117 15.95 -15.51 -11.75
CA ALA A 117 16.69 -14.69 -12.71
C ALA A 117 17.20 -13.38 -12.12
N SER A 118 16.71 -12.96 -10.96
CA SER A 118 17.09 -11.72 -10.29
C SER A 118 18.53 -11.79 -9.78
N PRO A 119 19.37 -10.78 -10.02
CA PRO A 119 20.71 -10.69 -9.45
C PRO A 119 20.73 -10.37 -7.96
N SER A 120 19.56 -10.03 -7.38
CA SER A 120 19.45 -9.67 -5.97
C SER A 120 19.84 -10.85 -5.07
N ASP A 121 20.74 -10.61 -4.14
CA ASP A 121 21.21 -11.57 -3.13
C ASP A 121 20.34 -11.59 -1.86
N ILE A 122 19.18 -10.95 -1.88
CA ILE A 122 18.20 -10.93 -0.79
C ILE A 122 17.62 -12.36 -0.66
N ALA A 123 18.33 -13.22 0.10
CA ALA A 123 18.20 -14.68 0.00
C ALA A 123 16.92 -15.26 0.62
N ASP A 124 16.32 -14.59 1.62
CA ASP A 124 15.31 -15.21 2.49
C ASP A 124 13.89 -14.63 2.36
N ASP A 125 13.66 -13.67 1.47
CA ASP A 125 12.34 -13.07 1.34
C ASP A 125 11.45 -13.90 0.42
N ARG A 126 10.41 -14.48 1.01
CA ARG A 126 9.38 -15.20 0.28
C ARG A 126 8.46 -14.24 -0.44
N LEU A 127 8.58 -14.22 -1.76
CA LEU A 127 7.63 -13.54 -2.63
C LEU A 127 6.36 -14.37 -2.81
N GLU A 128 5.23 -13.69 -2.91
CA GLU A 128 3.93 -14.30 -3.15
C GLU A 128 3.16 -13.58 -4.25
N VAL A 129 2.25 -14.29 -4.91
CA VAL A 129 1.17 -13.67 -5.67
C VAL A 129 0.03 -13.36 -4.70
N PHE A 130 -0.39 -12.11 -4.65
CA PHE A 130 -1.43 -11.65 -3.75
C PHE A 130 -2.58 -11.01 -4.53
N ASP A 131 -3.78 -11.53 -4.34
CA ASP A 131 -5.00 -10.98 -4.95
C ASP A 131 -5.74 -10.11 -3.94
N LEU A 132 -5.89 -8.83 -4.23
CA LEU A 132 -6.71 -7.91 -3.47
C LEU A 132 -8.07 -7.77 -4.17
N PRO A 133 -9.18 -8.14 -3.53
CA PRO A 133 -10.51 -8.01 -4.14
C PRO A 133 -10.93 -6.55 -4.26
N ALA A 134 -11.87 -6.28 -5.15
CA ALA A 134 -12.54 -4.98 -5.20
C ALA A 134 -13.26 -4.71 -3.88
N GLN A 135 -13.04 -3.52 -3.29
CA GLN A 135 -13.54 -3.19 -1.96
C GLN A 135 -13.87 -1.70 -1.84
N ALA A 136 -14.82 -1.37 -0.95
CA ALA A 136 -15.05 0.02 -0.58
C ALA A 136 -13.84 0.54 0.21
N VAL A 137 -13.40 1.75 -0.14
CA VAL A 137 -12.28 2.41 0.51
C VAL A 137 -12.58 3.89 0.70
N VAL A 138 -12.09 4.47 1.78
CA VAL A 138 -11.87 5.91 1.84
C VAL A 138 -10.43 6.19 1.46
N GLN A 139 -10.22 7.27 0.70
CA GLN A 139 -8.87 7.64 0.26
C GLN A 139 -8.70 9.15 0.11
N VAL A 140 -7.44 9.58 0.10
CA VAL A 140 -7.04 10.97 -0.08
C VAL A 140 -5.60 11.03 -0.58
N MET A 141 -5.26 12.04 -1.39
CA MET A 141 -3.87 12.37 -1.71
C MET A 141 -3.19 13.04 -0.52
N HIS A 142 -2.02 12.54 -0.16
CA HIS A 142 -1.08 13.18 0.74
C HIS A 142 0.09 13.74 -0.06
N HIS A 143 0.46 14.98 0.21
CA HIS A 143 1.61 15.66 -0.38
C HIS A 143 2.64 15.96 0.70
N GLY A 144 3.89 15.67 0.41
CA GLY A 144 5.00 16.01 1.28
C GLY A 144 5.51 14.86 2.14
N PRO A 145 6.19 15.19 3.25
CA PRO A 145 6.90 14.19 4.03
C PRO A 145 5.95 13.27 4.79
N PHE A 146 6.34 12.01 4.93
CA PHE A 146 5.60 11.00 5.71
C PHE A 146 5.30 11.44 7.16
N SER A 147 6.15 12.29 7.74
CA SER A 147 5.88 12.87 9.07
C SER A 147 4.63 13.76 9.12
N GLY A 148 4.11 14.20 7.97
CA GLY A 148 2.87 14.99 7.83
C GLY A 148 1.61 14.14 7.69
N GLU A 149 1.70 12.84 7.53
CA GLU A 149 0.56 11.93 7.27
C GLU A 149 -0.47 11.92 8.39
N LEU A 150 -0.07 12.12 9.64
CA LEU A 150 -1.00 12.17 10.78
C LEU A 150 -2.12 13.20 10.58
N ALA A 151 -1.80 14.38 10.03
CA ALA A 151 -2.80 15.40 9.76
C ALA A 151 -3.73 15.00 8.61
N THR A 152 -3.23 14.30 7.60
CA THR A 152 -4.02 13.79 6.48
C THR A 152 -4.91 12.63 6.92
N LEU A 153 -4.40 11.71 7.75
CA LEU A 153 -5.16 10.62 8.34
C LEU A 153 -6.28 11.11 9.28
N ASP A 154 -6.04 12.19 10.03
CA ASP A 154 -7.08 12.83 10.85
C ASP A 154 -8.22 13.38 9.98
N ARG A 155 -7.92 14.02 8.83
CA ARG A 155 -8.94 14.44 7.85
C ARG A 155 -9.70 13.25 7.27
N LEU A 156 -8.99 12.18 6.87
CA LEU A 156 -9.57 10.98 6.30
C LEU A 156 -10.47 10.27 7.31
N GLY A 157 -10.03 10.16 8.56
CA GLY A 157 -10.82 9.55 9.63
C GLY A 157 -12.10 10.32 9.97
N ARG A 158 -12.03 11.66 10.00
CA ARG A 158 -13.23 12.50 10.17
C ARG A 158 -14.22 12.36 9.01
N PHE A 159 -13.71 12.28 7.79
CA PHE A 159 -14.54 12.03 6.62
C PHE A 159 -15.23 10.66 6.71
N ALA A 160 -14.49 9.59 7.00
CA ALA A 160 -15.07 8.24 7.17
C ALA A 160 -16.16 8.19 8.25
N ALA A 161 -15.94 8.86 9.39
CA ALA A 161 -16.94 8.99 10.45
C ALA A 161 -18.19 9.75 9.98
N GLY A 162 -18.02 10.79 9.16
CA GLY A 162 -19.13 11.55 8.55
C GLY A 162 -19.97 10.71 7.58
N GLU A 163 -19.32 9.78 6.84
CA GLU A 163 -20.00 8.83 5.94
C GLU A 163 -20.58 7.62 6.70
N GLY A 164 -20.34 7.50 7.99
CA GLY A 164 -20.84 6.40 8.83
C GLY A 164 -20.14 5.07 8.57
N VAL A 165 -18.89 5.11 8.10
CA VAL A 165 -18.08 3.91 7.82
C VAL A 165 -16.86 3.86 8.74
N ALA A 166 -16.35 2.65 8.99
CA ALA A 166 -15.16 2.41 9.80
C ALA A 166 -14.15 1.54 9.05
N ARG A 167 -12.89 1.65 9.41
CA ARG A 167 -11.82 0.81 8.84
C ARG A 167 -12.11 -0.67 9.09
N SER A 168 -12.00 -1.47 8.03
CA SER A 168 -12.33 -2.91 8.03
C SER A 168 -11.16 -3.82 7.66
N GLY A 169 -9.95 -3.28 7.46
CA GLY A 169 -8.77 -4.06 7.08
C GLY A 169 -7.46 -3.28 7.24
N PRO A 170 -6.37 -3.77 6.65
CA PRO A 170 -5.07 -3.11 6.69
C PRO A 170 -5.09 -1.69 6.12
N HIS A 171 -4.39 -0.77 6.79
CA HIS A 171 -4.09 0.55 6.21
C HIS A 171 -3.24 0.38 4.96
N ARG A 172 -3.46 1.21 3.94
CA ARG A 172 -2.77 1.09 2.66
C ARG A 172 -2.23 2.43 2.20
N GLU A 173 -0.99 2.41 1.75
CA GLU A 173 -0.31 3.54 1.15
C GLU A 173 0.13 3.20 -0.27
N VAL A 174 -0.14 4.09 -1.23
CA VAL A 174 0.28 3.94 -2.62
C VAL A 174 1.31 5.03 -2.90
N TYR A 175 2.57 4.63 -3.05
CA TYR A 175 3.69 5.55 -3.25
C TYR A 175 3.82 5.89 -4.72
N LEU A 176 3.23 6.99 -5.14
CA LEU A 176 3.19 7.40 -6.55
C LEU A 176 4.55 7.82 -7.10
N ASP A 177 5.42 8.28 -6.24
CA ASP A 177 6.78 8.68 -6.59
C ASP A 177 7.78 7.70 -6.01
N ALA A 178 8.68 7.18 -6.84
CA ALA A 178 9.74 6.31 -6.37
C ALA A 178 10.66 7.06 -5.37
N TYR A 179 10.94 6.44 -4.24
CA TYR A 179 11.78 7.05 -3.21
C TYR A 179 12.74 6.05 -2.58
N THR A 180 13.80 6.59 -2.02
CA THR A 180 14.80 5.90 -1.21
C THR A 180 14.91 6.59 0.15
N ARG A 181 15.79 6.09 1.02
CA ARG A 181 16.08 6.75 2.30
C ARG A 181 16.51 8.22 2.14
N ASP A 182 17.27 8.52 1.08
CA ASP A 182 17.90 9.83 0.87
C ASP A 182 17.06 10.76 -0.03
N THR A 183 15.89 10.30 -0.47
CA THR A 183 15.01 11.10 -1.32
C THR A 183 14.37 12.23 -0.50
N PRO A 184 14.49 13.50 -0.92
CA PRO A 184 13.73 14.59 -0.32
C PRO A 184 12.25 14.33 -0.41
N GLN A 185 11.53 14.44 0.72
CA GLN A 185 10.14 14.03 0.81
C GLN A 185 9.13 15.15 0.51
N ASP A 186 9.58 16.39 0.36
CA ASP A 186 8.69 17.57 0.26
C ASP A 186 7.75 17.54 -0.96
N THR A 187 8.10 16.80 -2.00
CA THR A 187 7.32 16.69 -3.24
C THR A 187 6.72 15.32 -3.47
N LEU A 188 6.88 14.38 -2.54
CA LEU A 188 6.31 13.04 -2.66
C LEU A 188 4.80 13.09 -2.61
N ARG A 189 4.18 12.17 -3.35
CA ARG A 189 2.74 11.95 -3.38
C ARG A 189 2.44 10.54 -2.94
N THR A 190 1.59 10.41 -1.94
CA THR A 190 1.14 9.13 -1.40
C THR A 190 -0.39 9.12 -1.35
N ILE A 191 -1.03 8.09 -1.87
CA ILE A 191 -2.45 7.89 -1.61
C ILE A 191 -2.58 7.15 -0.29
N LEU A 192 -3.18 7.80 0.71
CA LEU A 192 -3.59 7.13 1.96
C LEU A 192 -4.98 6.54 1.72
N ARG A 193 -5.10 5.22 1.90
CA ARG A 193 -6.28 4.44 1.52
C ARG A 193 -6.61 3.39 2.56
N ASP A 194 -7.82 3.42 3.09
CA ASP A 194 -8.29 2.45 4.06
C ASP A 194 -9.55 1.72 3.57
N PRO A 195 -9.57 0.37 3.62
CA PRO A 195 -10.79 -0.38 3.38
C PRO A 195 -11.80 -0.11 4.50
N VAL A 196 -13.08 0.03 4.12
CA VAL A 196 -14.15 0.40 5.06
C VAL A 196 -15.39 -0.49 4.90
N ALA A 197 -16.15 -0.60 6.01
CA ALA A 197 -17.45 -1.25 6.07
C ALA A 197 -18.42 -0.47 6.96
#